data_4a9b6a3ac8678d8a4bb1902768334e93
#
_entry.id   4a9b6a3ac8678d8a4bb1902768334e93
#
_cell.length_a   1.000
_cell.length_b   1.000
_cell.length_c   1.000
_cell.angle_alpha   90.00
_cell.angle_beta   90.00
_cell.angle_gamma   90.00
#
_symmetry.space_group_name_H-M   'P 1'
#
loop_
_entity.id
_entity.type
_entity.pdbx_description
1 polymer ?
#
loop_
_entity_poly.entity_id
_entity_poly.type
_entity_poly.pdbx_seq_one_letter_code
_entity_poly.pdbx_strand_id
1 'polypeptide(L)'
;MRSILEELFYGNICPNTDCRSQNKETKQLMGYIADHHNNLLSTLNDQQKEILEKFDDCYNELTDINEREIFTYAFTLGAKIVFEILSKP
;
A
#
# COMPACT_ATOMS: atom_id res chain seq x y z
N MET A 1 25.61 3.88 15.26
CA MET A 1 24.22 3.74 14.81
C MET A 1 24.01 4.62 13.59
N ARG A 2 23.38 4.08 12.55
CA ARG A 2 23.11 4.87 11.35
C ARG A 2 21.95 5.83 11.60
N SER A 3 22.01 6.98 10.95
CA SER A 3 20.90 7.91 10.97
C SER A 3 19.75 7.39 10.11
N ILE A 4 18.56 7.96 10.30
CA ILE A 4 17.40 7.61 9.47
C ILE A 4 17.68 7.90 7.99
N LEU A 5 18.38 8.99 7.71
CA LEU A 5 18.73 9.34 6.34
C LEU A 5 19.64 8.31 5.69
N GLU A 6 20.63 7.81 6.45
CA GLU A 6 21.49 6.74 5.96
C GLU A 6 20.71 5.46 5.70
N GLU A 7 19.81 5.11 6.59
CA GLU A 7 18.94 3.94 6.41
C GLU A 7 18.08 4.06 5.15
N LEU A 8 17.53 5.23 4.89
CA LEU A 8 16.81 5.51 3.65
C LEU A 8 17.69 5.35 2.42
N PHE A 9 18.91 5.91 2.48
CA PHE A 9 19.86 5.86 1.37
C PHE A 9 20.21 4.41 1.01
N TYR A 10 20.42 3.57 2.01
CA TYR A 10 20.77 2.17 1.79
C TYR A 10 19.57 1.26 1.52
N GLY A 11 18.36 1.82 1.46
CA GLY A 11 17.18 1.04 1.17
C GLY A 11 16.67 0.19 2.32
N ASN A 12 17.13 0.46 3.54
CA ASN A 12 16.73 -0.30 4.71
C ASN A 12 15.38 0.14 5.29
N ILE A 13 14.87 1.27 4.85
CA ILE A 13 13.54 1.74 5.23
C ILE A 13 12.67 1.74 3.98
N CYS A 14 11.64 0.92 4.01
CA CYS A 14 10.69 0.76 2.91
C CYS A 14 9.29 0.97 3.46
N PRO A 15 8.78 2.22 3.48
CA PRO A 15 7.50 2.53 4.13
C PRO A 15 6.34 1.66 3.67
N ASN A 16 6.26 1.37 2.39
CA ASN A 16 5.16 0.54 1.86
C ASN A 16 5.19 -0.89 2.39
N THR A 17 6.38 -1.42 2.67
CA THR A 17 6.54 -2.76 3.23
C THR A 17 6.51 -2.73 4.74
N ASP A 18 7.23 -1.77 5.34
CA ASP A 18 7.39 -1.69 6.80
C ASP A 18 6.09 -1.34 7.51
N CYS A 19 5.24 -0.54 6.85
CA CYS A 19 3.97 -0.10 7.43
C CYS A 19 2.83 -1.07 7.22
N ARG A 20 3.02 -2.15 6.47
CA ARG A 20 1.95 -3.13 6.26
C ARG A 20 1.56 -3.73 7.58
N SER A 21 0.26 -3.71 7.84
CA SER A 21 -0.28 -4.29 9.05
C SER A 21 -0.03 -5.79 9.10
N GLN A 22 0.53 -6.24 10.21
CA GLN A 22 0.75 -7.67 10.47
C GLN A 22 -0.22 -8.21 11.50
N ASN A 23 -1.23 -7.42 11.86
CA ASN A 23 -2.18 -7.87 12.87
C ASN A 23 -3.07 -9.01 12.34
N LYS A 24 -3.65 -9.72 13.28
CA LYS A 24 -4.48 -10.89 12.98
C LYS A 24 -5.69 -10.56 12.12
N GLU A 25 -6.31 -9.42 12.37
CA GLU A 25 -7.51 -8.99 11.65
C GLU A 25 -7.21 -8.76 10.17
N THR A 26 -6.12 -8.07 9.87
CA THR A 26 -5.69 -7.81 8.48
C THR A 26 -5.41 -9.11 7.74
N LYS A 27 -4.67 -10.02 8.36
CA LYS A 27 -4.35 -11.31 7.76
C LYS A 27 -5.61 -12.13 7.50
N GLN A 28 -6.55 -12.08 8.42
CA GLN A 28 -7.82 -12.79 8.28
C GLN A 28 -8.63 -12.24 7.09
N LEU A 29 -8.73 -10.93 6.97
CA LEU A 29 -9.42 -10.29 5.85
C LEU A 29 -8.76 -10.61 4.51
N MET A 30 -7.44 -10.61 4.46
CA MET A 30 -6.72 -10.99 3.26
C MET A 30 -7.03 -12.43 2.84
N GLY A 31 -7.14 -13.33 3.81
CA GLY A 31 -7.55 -14.72 3.56
C GLY A 31 -8.97 -14.81 3.01
N TYR A 32 -9.90 -14.07 3.58
CA TYR A 32 -11.29 -14.04 3.09
C TYR A 32 -11.37 -13.49 1.67
N ILE A 33 -10.64 -12.43 1.38
CA ILE A 33 -10.62 -11.85 0.03
C ILE A 33 -10.11 -12.88 -0.98
N ALA A 34 -9.03 -13.58 -0.66
CA ALA A 34 -8.49 -14.62 -1.53
C ALA A 34 -9.49 -15.77 -1.74
N ASP A 35 -10.14 -16.21 -0.68
CA ASP A 35 -11.13 -17.30 -0.75
C ASP A 35 -12.33 -16.91 -1.61
N HIS A 36 -12.87 -15.71 -1.40
CA HIS A 36 -14.02 -15.23 -2.16
C HIS A 36 -13.65 -15.02 -3.63
N HIS A 37 -12.48 -14.51 -3.90
CA HIS A 37 -11.98 -14.33 -5.27
C HIS A 37 -11.87 -15.69 -5.99
N ASN A 38 -11.30 -16.68 -5.34
CA ASN A 38 -11.16 -18.02 -5.89
C ASN A 38 -12.51 -18.69 -6.11
N ASN A 39 -13.44 -18.53 -5.17
CA ASN A 39 -14.78 -19.06 -5.30
C ASN A 39 -15.51 -18.43 -6.49
N LEU A 40 -15.39 -17.14 -6.68
CA LEU A 40 -15.96 -16.45 -7.82
C LEU A 40 -15.38 -16.97 -9.13
N LEU A 41 -14.04 -17.08 -9.21
CA LEU A 41 -13.38 -17.60 -10.41
C LEU A 41 -13.89 -18.97 -10.83
N SER A 42 -14.20 -19.84 -9.85
CA SER A 42 -14.67 -21.20 -10.15
C SER A 42 -16.05 -21.23 -10.78
N THR A 43 -16.82 -20.15 -10.69
CA THR A 43 -18.19 -20.07 -11.24
C THR A 43 -18.24 -19.35 -12.59
N LEU A 44 -17.15 -18.76 -13.05
CA LEU A 44 -17.13 -17.94 -14.25
C LEU A 44 -16.71 -18.74 -15.49
N ASN A 45 -17.25 -18.34 -16.63
CA ASN A 45 -16.75 -18.84 -17.93
C ASN A 45 -15.50 -18.05 -18.33
N ASP A 46 -14.87 -18.46 -19.44
CA ASP A 46 -13.60 -17.88 -19.89
C ASP A 46 -13.70 -16.38 -20.18
N GLN A 47 -14.80 -15.94 -20.80
CA GLN A 47 -15.01 -14.53 -21.10
C GLN A 47 -15.15 -13.70 -19.83
N GLN A 48 -15.88 -14.22 -18.85
CA GLN A 48 -16.09 -13.54 -17.57
C GLN A 48 -14.79 -13.49 -16.76
N LYS A 49 -13.99 -14.56 -16.82
CA LYS A 49 -12.65 -14.56 -16.16
C LYS A 49 -11.74 -13.49 -16.73
N GLU A 50 -11.78 -13.30 -18.04
CA GLU A 50 -10.99 -12.25 -18.70
C GLU A 50 -11.39 -10.86 -18.22
N ILE A 51 -12.70 -10.61 -18.09
CA ILE A 51 -13.20 -9.34 -17.59
C ILE A 51 -12.76 -9.12 -16.14
N LEU A 52 -12.85 -10.14 -15.31
CA LEU A 52 -12.43 -10.05 -13.91
C LEU A 52 -10.93 -9.79 -13.81
N GLU A 53 -10.13 -10.44 -14.63
CA GLU A 53 -8.68 -10.22 -14.67
C GLU A 53 -8.35 -8.77 -15.00
N LYS A 54 -9.03 -8.19 -15.97
CA LYS A 54 -8.85 -6.78 -16.34
C LYS A 54 -9.26 -5.86 -15.20
N PHE A 55 -10.35 -6.19 -14.52
CA PHE A 55 -10.79 -5.45 -13.34
C PHE A 55 -9.73 -5.49 -12.24
N ASP A 56 -9.20 -6.68 -11.94
CA ASP A 56 -8.17 -6.83 -10.92
C ASP A 56 -6.92 -6.03 -11.25
N ASP A 57 -6.49 -6.05 -12.50
CA ASP A 57 -5.31 -5.30 -12.95
C ASP A 57 -5.50 -3.80 -12.76
N CYS A 58 -6.64 -3.27 -13.18
CA CYS A 58 -6.97 -1.85 -13.01
C CYS A 58 -7.07 -1.47 -11.54
N TYR A 59 -7.69 -2.31 -10.73
CA TYR A 59 -7.86 -2.06 -9.30
C TYR A 59 -6.50 -2.04 -8.59
N ASN A 60 -5.64 -2.99 -8.92
CA ASN A 60 -4.29 -3.05 -8.34
C ASN A 60 -3.46 -1.83 -8.73
N GLU A 61 -3.58 -1.39 -9.97
CA GLU A 61 -2.90 -0.19 -10.44
C GLU A 61 -3.39 1.06 -9.71
N LEU A 62 -4.72 1.18 -9.57
CA LEU A 62 -5.32 2.30 -8.83
C LEU A 62 -4.85 2.32 -7.38
N THR A 63 -4.82 1.16 -6.73
CA THR A 63 -4.38 1.04 -5.34
C THR A 63 -2.93 1.47 -5.19
N ASP A 64 -2.05 1.05 -6.12
CA ASP A 64 -0.65 1.43 -6.10
C ASP A 64 -0.47 2.94 -6.23
N ILE A 65 -1.20 3.56 -7.16
CA ILE A 65 -1.15 5.01 -7.35
C ILE A 65 -1.62 5.74 -6.09
N ASN A 66 -2.73 5.30 -5.51
CA ASN A 66 -3.28 5.92 -4.30
C ASN A 66 -2.32 5.81 -3.12
N GLU A 67 -1.72 4.65 -2.91
CA GLU A 67 -0.76 4.45 -1.82
C GLU A 67 0.44 5.38 -1.98
N ARG A 68 0.95 5.52 -3.19
CA ARG A 68 2.07 6.39 -3.48
C ARG A 68 1.73 7.86 -3.24
N GLU A 69 0.55 8.29 -3.67
CA GLU A 69 0.10 9.67 -3.46
C GLU A 69 -0.12 9.99 -1.99
N ILE A 70 -0.73 9.07 -1.26
CA ILE A 70 -0.94 9.24 0.19
C ILE A 70 0.39 9.34 0.91
N PHE A 71 1.33 8.46 0.57
CA PHE A 71 2.66 8.48 1.18
C PHE A 71 3.35 9.82 0.91
N THR A 72 3.35 10.27 -0.34
CA THR A 72 4.01 11.51 -0.73
C THR A 72 3.39 12.71 -0.02
N TYR A 73 2.07 12.75 0.03
CA TYR A 73 1.36 13.83 0.72
C TYR A 73 1.68 13.85 2.21
N ALA A 74 1.56 12.70 2.87
CA ALA A 74 1.77 12.60 4.31
C ALA A 74 3.21 12.93 4.69
N PHE A 75 4.18 12.45 3.92
CA PHE A 75 5.59 12.73 4.16
C PHE A 75 5.87 14.23 4.03
N THR A 76 5.36 14.84 2.97
CA THR A 76 5.55 16.26 2.69
C THR A 76 4.89 17.12 3.77
N LEU A 77 3.68 16.75 4.17
CA LEU A 77 2.96 17.46 5.23
C LEU A 77 3.72 17.38 6.55
N GLY A 78 4.21 16.20 6.90
CA GLY A 78 5.00 16.01 8.10
C GLY A 78 6.24 16.87 8.12
N ALA A 79 6.96 16.92 7.01
CA ALA A 79 8.16 17.76 6.88
C ALA A 79 7.83 19.25 7.02
N LYS A 80 6.73 19.70 6.42
CA LYS A 80 6.27 21.09 6.54
C LYS A 80 5.92 21.45 7.96
N ILE A 81 5.25 20.56 8.67
CA ILE A 81 4.88 20.79 10.08
C ILE A 81 6.13 20.95 10.94
N VAL A 82 7.09 20.05 10.80
CA VAL A 82 8.34 20.12 11.56
C VAL A 82 9.10 21.40 11.24
N PHE A 83 9.20 21.74 9.96
CA PHE A 83 9.88 22.97 9.54
C PHE A 83 9.24 24.21 10.17
N GLU A 84 7.92 24.28 10.17
CA GLU A 84 7.21 25.40 10.76
C GLU A 84 7.46 25.51 12.26
N ILE A 85 7.40 24.38 12.98
CA ILE A 85 7.65 24.35 14.42
C ILE A 85 9.06 24.84 14.73
N LEU A 86 10.06 24.36 13.99
CA LEU A 86 11.46 24.71 14.22
C LEU A 86 11.80 26.13 13.79
N SER A 87 11.01 26.73 12.90
CA SER A 87 11.24 28.07 12.36
C SER A 87 10.60 29.17 13.20
N LYS A 88 9.73 28.81 14.14
CA LYS A 88 9.08 29.81 15.02
C LYS A 88 10.08 30.38 16.02
N PRO A 89 10.06 31.68 16.24
CA PRO A 89 10.93 32.33 17.25
C PRO A 89 10.54 31.94 18.67
#